data_4371aa03ae3152e68206ede3fa822a3d
#
_entry.id   4371aa03ae3152e68206ede3fa822a3d
#
_cell.length_a   1.000
_cell.length_b   1.000
_cell.length_c   1.000
_cell.angle_alpha   90.00
_cell.angle_beta   90.00
_cell.angle_gamma   90.00
#
_symmetry.space_group_name_H-M   'P 1'
#
loop_
_entity.id
_entity.type
_entity.pdbx_description
1 polymer ?
#
loop_
_entity_poly.entity_id
_entity_poly.type
_entity_poly.pdbx_seq_one_letter_code
_entity_poly.pdbx_strand_id
1 'polypeptide(L)'
;MLFRSFEGERTPNRPNARGTLHGLSINNSDPANIARAYIEGMLCGLADAVFALEKLGVSVNRILLVGGAAKNPAVPEIASSIFARKVIVPPPGEYVANGAARQAAWAISGQLPDWEIGDTQIVESKPVPEVFAKYQELVSNTENF
;
A
#
# COMPACT_ATOMS: atom_id res chain seq x y z
N MET A 1 18.04 0.61 1.53
CA MET A 1 17.59 -0.79 1.77
C MET A 1 16.14 -0.89 1.38
N LEU A 2 15.71 -1.96 0.73
CA LEU A 2 14.31 -2.15 0.33
C LEU A 2 13.95 -3.62 0.43
N PHE A 3 12.73 -3.91 0.86
CA PHE A 3 12.17 -5.26 0.98
C PHE A 3 11.15 -5.52 -0.13
N ARG A 4 11.04 -6.76 -0.58
CA ARG A 4 10.01 -7.22 -1.48
C ARG A 4 9.30 -8.42 -0.87
N SER A 5 8.01 -8.54 -1.06
CA SER A 5 7.05 -9.59 -0.69
C SER A 5 7.61 -10.86 -0.02
N PHE A 6 6.92 -11.42 0.97
CA PHE A 6 7.43 -12.59 1.70
C PHE A 6 7.36 -13.87 0.88
N GLU A 7 6.23 -14.16 0.28
CA GLU A 7 5.99 -15.42 -0.42
C GLU A 7 4.90 -15.25 -1.47
N GLY A 8 5.29 -15.48 -2.70
CA GLY A 8 4.44 -15.25 -3.85
C GLY A 8 4.21 -13.78 -4.17
N GLU A 9 4.03 -13.47 -5.43
CA GLU A 9 3.64 -12.16 -5.93
C GLU A 9 2.45 -12.33 -6.88
N ARG A 10 1.43 -11.52 -6.71
CA ARG A 10 0.22 -11.60 -7.51
C ARG A 10 0.26 -10.70 -8.74
N THR A 11 0.94 -9.58 -8.63
CA THR A 11 1.05 -8.61 -9.72
C THR A 11 2.51 -8.14 -9.84
N PRO A 12 3.26 -8.64 -10.82
CA PRO A 12 2.95 -9.72 -11.78
C PRO A 12 2.75 -11.08 -11.11
N ASN A 13 2.07 -12.01 -11.77
CA ASN A 13 1.79 -13.33 -11.20
C ASN A 13 3.06 -14.20 -11.10
N ARG A 14 3.63 -14.23 -9.91
CA ARG A 14 4.86 -14.97 -9.56
C ARG A 14 4.66 -15.75 -8.27
N PRO A 15 3.96 -16.89 -8.32
CA PRO A 15 3.56 -17.63 -7.12
C PRO A 15 4.74 -18.20 -6.32
N ASN A 16 5.89 -18.37 -6.95
CA ASN A 16 7.11 -18.92 -6.33
C ASN A 16 8.11 -17.84 -5.88
N ALA A 17 7.81 -16.56 -6.07
CA ALA A 17 8.69 -15.48 -5.64
C ALA A 17 8.92 -15.53 -4.12
N ARG A 18 10.12 -15.19 -3.68
CA ARG A 18 10.50 -15.13 -2.27
C ARG A 18 10.82 -13.68 -1.87
N GLY A 19 10.63 -13.41 -0.57
CA GLY A 19 10.99 -12.13 0.00
C GLY A 19 12.49 -11.89 -0.07
N THR A 20 12.88 -10.70 -0.50
CA THR A 20 14.29 -10.28 -0.62
C THR A 20 14.51 -8.94 0.05
N LEU A 21 15.69 -8.76 0.65
CA LEU A 21 16.12 -7.51 1.25
C LEU A 21 17.38 -7.04 0.52
N HIS A 22 17.31 -5.89 -0.14
CA HIS A 22 18.38 -5.35 -0.97
C HIS A 22 19.04 -4.13 -0.35
N GLY A 23 20.35 -3.96 -0.61
CA GLY A 23 21.11 -2.79 -0.18
C GLY A 23 21.42 -2.78 1.32
N LEU A 24 21.46 -3.93 1.97
CA LEU A 24 21.88 -4.05 3.36
C LEU A 24 23.39 -3.74 3.48
N SER A 25 23.75 -2.94 4.47
CA SER A 25 25.13 -2.61 4.82
C SER A 25 25.27 -2.46 6.34
N ILE A 26 26.50 -2.42 6.84
CA ILE A 26 26.74 -2.22 8.28
C ILE A 26 26.12 -0.89 8.76
N ASN A 27 26.08 0.12 7.91
CA ASN A 27 25.61 1.46 8.29
C ASN A 27 24.08 1.62 8.28
N ASN A 28 23.33 0.65 7.76
CA ASN A 28 21.87 0.72 7.65
C ASN A 28 21.14 -0.54 8.14
N SER A 29 21.85 -1.42 8.86
CA SER A 29 21.30 -2.71 9.35
C SER A 29 20.67 -2.61 10.75
N ASP A 30 20.42 -1.42 11.26
CA ASP A 30 19.72 -1.24 12.51
C ASP A 30 18.22 -1.62 12.40
N PRO A 31 17.56 -1.99 13.51
CA PRO A 31 16.19 -2.46 13.49
C PRO A 31 15.18 -1.46 12.91
N ALA A 32 15.40 -0.16 13.09
CA ALA A 32 14.49 0.88 12.58
C ALA A 32 14.54 0.97 11.05
N ASN A 33 15.74 0.95 10.48
CA ASN A 33 15.91 0.93 9.02
C ASN A 33 15.37 -0.35 8.39
N ILE A 34 15.55 -1.50 9.05
CA ILE A 34 14.98 -2.77 8.60
C ILE A 34 13.45 -2.70 8.63
N ALA A 35 12.84 -2.27 9.73
CA ALA A 35 11.39 -2.13 9.84
C ALA A 35 10.82 -1.16 8.79
N ARG A 36 11.50 -0.03 8.55
CA ARG A 36 11.12 0.93 7.53
C ARG A 36 11.17 0.30 6.13
N ALA A 37 12.20 -0.48 5.81
CA ALA A 37 12.33 -1.15 4.53
C ALA A 37 11.19 -2.14 4.26
N TYR A 38 10.72 -2.86 5.29
CA TYR A 38 9.53 -3.72 5.17
C TYR A 38 8.27 -2.92 4.88
N ILE A 39 8.04 -1.82 5.58
CA ILE A 39 6.87 -0.95 5.36
C ILE A 39 6.93 -0.35 3.96
N GLU A 40 8.07 0.20 3.55
CA GLU A 40 8.26 0.78 2.21
C GLU A 40 8.04 -0.26 1.11
N GLY A 41 8.58 -1.47 1.25
CA GLY A 41 8.40 -2.54 0.27
C GLY A 41 6.94 -2.96 0.10
N MET A 42 6.21 -3.13 1.20
CA MET A 42 4.78 -3.44 1.18
C MET A 42 3.97 -2.32 0.49
N LEU A 43 4.25 -1.07 0.82
CA LEU A 43 3.55 0.09 0.24
C LEU A 43 3.92 0.30 -1.23
N CYS A 44 5.16 0.03 -1.63
CA CYS A 44 5.58 0.04 -3.04
C CYS A 44 4.82 -0.99 -3.87
N GLY A 45 4.57 -2.19 -3.35
CA GLY A 45 3.72 -3.18 -4.03
C GLY A 45 2.30 -2.67 -4.28
N LEU A 46 1.71 -1.95 -3.32
CA LEU A 46 0.41 -1.30 -3.50
C LEU A 46 0.48 -0.13 -4.48
N ALA A 47 1.56 0.66 -4.46
CA ALA A 47 1.78 1.76 -5.40
C ALA A 47 1.92 1.24 -6.84
N ASP A 48 2.57 0.10 -7.03
CA ASP A 48 2.70 -0.53 -8.35
C ASP A 48 1.34 -0.96 -8.91
N ALA A 49 0.44 -1.47 -8.07
CA ALA A 49 -0.93 -1.77 -8.45
C ALA A 49 -1.72 -0.51 -8.86
N VAL A 50 -1.57 0.59 -8.12
CA VAL A 50 -2.17 1.89 -8.49
C VAL A 50 -1.63 2.37 -9.83
N PHE A 51 -0.32 2.31 -10.03
CA PHE A 51 0.33 2.69 -11.28
C PHE A 51 -0.14 1.84 -12.47
N ALA A 52 -0.34 0.53 -12.26
CA ALA A 52 -0.89 -0.34 -13.30
C ALA A 52 -2.32 0.07 -13.70
N LEU A 53 -3.17 0.43 -12.74
CA LEU A 53 -4.52 0.96 -13.02
C LEU A 53 -4.47 2.27 -13.80
N GLU A 54 -3.58 3.18 -13.45
CA GLU A 54 -3.42 4.46 -14.15
C GLU A 54 -2.93 4.28 -15.60
N LYS A 55 -2.05 3.33 -15.85
CA LYS A 55 -1.65 2.94 -17.21
C LYS A 55 -2.83 2.42 -18.07
N LEU A 56 -3.84 1.86 -17.43
CA LEU A 56 -5.08 1.44 -18.10
C LEU A 56 -6.10 2.58 -18.24
N GLY A 57 -5.73 3.81 -17.90
CA GLY A 57 -6.60 5.00 -18.02
C GLY A 57 -7.53 5.24 -16.84
N VAL A 58 -7.37 4.52 -15.73
CA VAL A 58 -8.15 4.76 -14.51
C VAL A 58 -7.60 5.97 -13.77
N SER A 59 -8.45 6.97 -13.53
CA SER A 59 -8.06 8.13 -12.71
C SER A 59 -8.19 7.81 -11.22
N VAL A 60 -7.07 7.70 -10.53
CA VAL A 60 -7.05 7.49 -9.07
C VAL A 60 -7.00 8.84 -8.36
N ASN A 61 -8.16 9.28 -7.85
CA ASN A 61 -8.31 10.62 -7.26
C ASN A 61 -8.01 10.66 -5.75
N ARG A 62 -8.08 9.52 -5.06
CA ARG A 62 -7.84 9.44 -3.61
C ARG A 62 -7.32 8.06 -3.21
N ILE A 63 -6.50 8.05 -2.16
CA ILE A 63 -6.02 6.83 -1.51
C ILE A 63 -6.65 6.75 -0.12
N LEU A 64 -7.42 5.70 0.13
CA LEU A 64 -7.90 5.36 1.47
C LEU A 64 -7.02 4.26 2.04
N LEU A 65 -6.42 4.51 3.20
CA LEU A 65 -5.61 3.53 3.91
C LEU A 65 -6.41 2.96 5.08
N VAL A 66 -6.82 1.72 4.96
CA VAL A 66 -7.61 0.99 5.95
C VAL A 66 -6.87 -0.25 6.46
N GLY A 67 -7.28 -0.76 7.60
CA GLY A 67 -6.71 -1.97 8.18
C GLY A 67 -5.80 -1.72 9.38
N GLY A 68 -5.30 -2.82 9.97
CA GLY A 68 -4.55 -2.77 11.23
C GLY A 68 -3.24 -1.98 11.13
N ALA A 69 -2.55 -2.04 10.00
CA ALA A 69 -1.29 -1.32 9.79
C ALA A 69 -1.47 0.21 9.80
N ALA A 70 -2.62 0.72 9.40
CA ALA A 70 -2.92 2.16 9.41
C ALA A 70 -2.97 2.77 10.83
N LYS A 71 -3.05 1.93 11.88
CA LYS A 71 -2.99 2.36 13.28
C LYS A 71 -1.59 2.84 13.70
N ASN A 72 -0.54 2.40 13.00
CA ASN A 72 0.81 2.88 13.25
C ASN A 72 1.00 4.22 12.50
N PRO A 73 1.30 5.33 13.18
CA PRO A 73 1.37 6.65 12.56
C PRO A 73 2.43 6.76 11.45
N ALA A 74 3.50 5.98 11.51
CA ALA A 74 4.53 5.98 10.48
C ALA A 74 4.01 5.43 9.13
N VAL A 75 3.02 4.53 9.14
CA VAL A 75 2.53 3.89 7.91
C VAL A 75 1.81 4.87 6.98
N PRO A 76 0.86 5.70 7.44
CA PRO A 76 0.24 6.73 6.59
C PRO A 76 1.24 7.77 6.06
N GLU A 77 2.23 8.17 6.86
CA GLU A 77 3.26 9.12 6.42
C GLU A 77 4.13 8.54 5.30
N ILE A 78 4.61 7.30 5.48
CA ILE A 78 5.39 6.59 4.47
C ILE A 78 4.52 6.34 3.22
N ALA A 79 3.26 5.94 3.39
CA ALA A 79 2.33 5.75 2.29
C ALA A 79 2.18 7.04 1.47
N SER A 80 1.91 8.18 2.12
CA SER A 80 1.77 9.46 1.44
C SER A 80 3.03 9.83 0.65
N SER A 81 4.23 9.59 1.22
CA SER A 81 5.49 9.87 0.54
C SER A 81 5.73 8.99 -0.70
N ILE A 82 5.35 7.70 -0.65
CA ILE A 82 5.52 6.74 -1.75
C ILE A 82 4.49 6.98 -2.86
N PHE A 83 3.21 7.14 -2.49
CA PHE A 83 2.15 7.43 -3.46
C PHE A 83 2.24 8.83 -4.05
N ALA A 84 3.06 9.72 -3.46
CA ALA A 84 3.15 11.14 -3.81
C ALA A 84 1.77 11.84 -3.80
N ARG A 85 0.91 11.46 -2.87
CA ARG A 85 -0.50 11.89 -2.75
C ARG A 85 -0.94 11.94 -1.31
N LYS A 86 -1.99 12.72 -1.07
CA LYS A 86 -2.71 12.69 0.22
C LYS A 86 -3.29 11.31 0.46
N VAL A 87 -3.07 10.80 1.66
CA VAL A 87 -3.65 9.56 2.15
C VAL A 87 -4.73 9.89 3.16
N ILE A 88 -5.91 9.31 2.96
CA ILE A 88 -7.06 9.45 3.86
C ILE A 88 -7.09 8.23 4.76
N VAL A 89 -7.04 8.47 6.07
CA VAL A 89 -7.10 7.42 7.09
C VAL A 89 -8.41 7.58 7.85
N PRO A 90 -9.40 6.74 7.59
CA PRO A 90 -10.64 6.76 8.35
C PRO A 90 -10.44 6.16 9.75
N PRO A 91 -11.39 6.37 10.70
CA PRO A 91 -11.33 5.76 12.02
C PRO A 91 -11.15 4.25 11.97
N PRO A 92 -10.52 3.61 12.96
CA PRO A 92 -10.42 2.16 13.00
C PRO A 92 -11.80 1.49 12.91
N GLY A 93 -11.95 0.50 12.00
CA GLY A 93 -13.22 -0.18 11.79
C GLY A 93 -13.08 -1.39 10.85
N GLU A 94 -14.15 -2.17 10.76
CA GLU A 94 -14.23 -3.38 9.94
C GLU A 94 -14.72 -3.06 8.51
N TYR A 95 -13.95 -2.30 7.77
CA TYR A 95 -14.34 -1.75 6.46
C TYR A 95 -14.68 -2.80 5.41
N VAL A 96 -14.00 -3.95 5.43
CA VAL A 96 -14.28 -5.06 4.50
C VAL A 96 -15.66 -5.67 4.82
N ALA A 97 -15.94 -5.94 6.09
CA ALA A 97 -17.23 -6.47 6.53
C ALA A 97 -18.35 -5.46 6.29
N ASN A 98 -18.12 -4.18 6.60
CA ASN A 98 -19.08 -3.11 6.32
C ASN A 98 -19.36 -2.96 4.83
N GLY A 99 -18.35 -3.08 3.98
CA GLY A 99 -18.50 -3.06 2.52
C GLY A 99 -19.36 -4.22 2.02
N ALA A 100 -19.14 -5.43 2.52
CA ALA A 100 -19.96 -6.60 2.19
C ALA A 100 -21.42 -6.44 2.66
N ALA A 101 -21.63 -5.97 3.89
CA ALA A 101 -22.96 -5.69 4.43
C ALA A 101 -23.67 -4.61 3.61
N ARG A 102 -22.97 -3.56 3.19
CA ARG A 102 -23.51 -2.50 2.33
C ARG A 102 -23.96 -3.02 0.97
N GLN A 103 -23.18 -3.93 0.36
CA GLN A 103 -23.59 -4.59 -0.89
C GLN A 103 -24.82 -5.50 -0.70
N ALA A 104 -24.88 -6.24 0.38
CA ALA A 104 -26.06 -7.07 0.69
C ALA A 104 -27.30 -6.22 0.90
N ALA A 105 -27.20 -5.12 1.65
CA ALA A 105 -28.31 -4.19 1.85
C ALA A 105 -28.76 -3.55 0.52
N TRP A 106 -27.82 -3.19 -0.35
CA TRP A 106 -28.14 -2.69 -1.69
C TRP A 106 -28.88 -3.72 -2.54
N ALA A 107 -28.44 -4.97 -2.54
CA ALA A 107 -29.10 -6.04 -3.30
C ALA A 107 -30.56 -6.27 -2.85
N ILE A 108 -30.86 -6.09 -1.56
CA ILE A 108 -32.20 -6.27 -1.01
C ILE A 108 -33.09 -5.03 -1.26
N SER A 109 -32.54 -3.84 -1.03
CA SER A 109 -33.34 -2.59 -1.07
C SER A 109 -33.42 -1.96 -2.47
N GLY A 110 -32.54 -2.35 -3.41
CA GLY A 110 -32.39 -1.71 -4.72
C GLY A 110 -31.68 -0.34 -4.66
N GLN A 111 -31.33 0.14 -3.47
CA GLN A 111 -30.64 1.42 -3.27
C GLN A 111 -29.33 1.21 -2.49
N LEU A 112 -28.25 1.82 -3.00
CA LEU A 112 -26.95 1.78 -2.30
C LEU A 112 -27.05 2.60 -1.00
N PRO A 113 -26.93 1.99 0.20
CA PRO A 113 -26.98 2.72 1.44
C PRO A 113 -25.84 3.74 1.55
N ASP A 114 -26.11 4.92 2.06
CA ASP A 114 -25.10 5.91 2.41
C ASP A 114 -24.73 5.75 3.89
N TRP A 115 -23.61 5.08 4.14
CA TRP A 115 -23.08 4.87 5.49
C TRP A 115 -21.87 5.79 5.69
N GLU A 116 -21.96 6.65 6.66
CA GLU A 116 -20.88 7.57 7.01
C GLU A 116 -19.62 6.80 7.45
N ILE A 117 -18.48 7.24 6.94
CA ILE A 117 -17.18 6.67 7.31
C ILE A 117 -16.69 7.24 8.65
N GLY A 118 -17.27 8.36 9.10
CA GLY A 118 -16.80 9.12 10.27
C GLY A 118 -15.67 10.09 9.94
N ASP A 119 -15.12 10.72 10.98
CA ASP A 119 -14.05 11.70 10.84
C ASP A 119 -12.77 11.05 10.32
N THR A 120 -12.27 11.54 9.20
CA THR A 120 -11.07 11.01 8.54
C THR A 120 -9.86 11.91 8.78
N GLN A 121 -8.71 11.31 9.01
CA GLN A 121 -7.43 12.02 9.03
C GLN A 121 -6.86 12.11 7.61
N ILE A 122 -6.39 13.29 7.21
CA ILE A 122 -5.65 13.47 5.95
C ILE A 122 -4.17 13.59 6.30
N VAL A 123 -3.36 12.73 5.69
CA VAL A 123 -1.90 12.73 5.87
C VAL A 123 -1.25 13.11 4.54
N GLU A 124 -0.36 14.10 4.59
CA GLU A 124 0.41 14.59 3.45
C GLU A 124 1.88 14.69 3.85
N SER A 125 2.74 13.98 3.14
CA SER A 125 4.18 13.94 3.37
C SER A 125 4.93 14.36 2.11
N LYS A 126 6.19 14.78 2.28
CA LYS A 126 7.05 15.09 1.13
C LYS A 126 7.25 13.83 0.28
N PRO A 127 6.99 13.87 -1.04
CA PRO A 127 7.21 12.75 -1.93
C PRO A 127 8.68 12.28 -1.95
N VAL A 128 8.87 10.95 -2.02
CA VAL A 128 10.18 10.30 -2.12
C VAL A 128 10.14 9.32 -3.31
N PRO A 129 10.09 9.83 -4.56
CA PRO A 129 9.88 9.02 -5.76
C PRO A 129 11.00 8.00 -6.00
N GLU A 130 12.21 8.26 -5.51
CA GLU A 130 13.36 7.37 -5.62
C GLU A 130 13.15 6.01 -4.94
N VAL A 131 12.34 5.94 -3.89
CA VAL A 131 12.01 4.68 -3.20
C VAL A 131 11.19 3.78 -4.12
N PHE A 132 10.17 4.33 -4.74
CA PHE A 132 9.31 3.58 -5.66
C PHE A 132 10.06 3.20 -6.96
N ALA A 133 10.84 4.11 -7.53
CA ALA A 133 11.66 3.82 -8.71
C ALA A 133 12.64 2.67 -8.46
N LYS A 134 13.31 2.67 -7.29
CA LYS A 134 14.21 1.58 -6.90
C LYS A 134 13.47 0.26 -6.67
N TYR A 135 12.26 0.29 -6.13
CA TYR A 135 11.43 -0.89 -6.00
C TYR A 135 11.13 -1.52 -7.37
N GLN A 136 10.72 -0.71 -8.36
CA GLN A 136 10.43 -1.19 -9.72
C GLN A 136 11.67 -1.79 -10.40
N GLU A 137 12.84 -1.17 -10.23
CA GLU A 137 14.11 -1.73 -10.69
C GLU A 137 14.39 -3.11 -10.07
N LEU A 138 14.22 -3.25 -8.75
CA LEU A 138 14.43 -4.52 -8.05
C LEU A 138 13.42 -5.58 -8.46
N VAL A 139 12.16 -5.22 -8.69
CA VAL A 139 11.14 -6.16 -9.19
C VAL A 139 11.55 -6.73 -10.54
N SER A 140 12.08 -5.91 -11.46
CA SER A 140 12.54 -6.37 -12.77
C SER A 140 13.77 -7.27 -12.68
N ASN A 141 14.70 -6.97 -11.76
CA ASN A 141 15.96 -7.71 -11.59
C ASN A 141 15.81 -9.01 -10.80
N THR A 142 14.68 -9.20 -10.09
CA THR A 142 14.42 -10.39 -9.25
C THR A 142 13.36 -11.31 -9.83
N GLU A 143 13.25 -11.36 -11.16
CA GLU A 143 12.25 -12.21 -11.83
C GLU A 143 12.42 -13.70 -11.58
N ASN A 144 13.63 -14.14 -11.30
CA ASN A 144 14.02 -15.54 -11.19
C ASN A 144 14.34 -16.01 -9.76
N PHE A 145 14.00 -15.22 -8.74
CA PHE A 145 14.23 -15.58 -7.33
C PHE A 145 12.92 -15.93 -6.63
#